data_600320fcc303bfdb8cfa8a24f6fe539c
#
_entry.id   600320fcc303bfdb8cfa8a24f6fe539c
#
_cell.length_a   1.000
_cell.length_b   1.000
_cell.length_c   1.000
_cell.angle_alpha   90.00
_cell.angle_beta   90.00
_cell.angle_gamma   90.00
#
_symmetry.space_group_name_H-M   'P 1'
#
loop_
_entity.id
_entity.type
_entity.pdbx_description
1 polymer ?
#
loop_
_entity_poly.entity_id
_entity_poly.type
_entity_poly.pdbx_seq_one_letter_code
_entity_poly.pdbx_strand_id
1 'polypeptide(L)'
;MCIRDRSKAPLYVREAYECKKFAFVSDYVRLYALYSEGGIYLDTDVIVKKSFDNYLNNGFFSSIEYHKDMVKSLGIIKNDLNKDYTRKEYVEHIRGIGIQSAIFGGEKGNEFLKCCLDFYKDKVFIMQDGSYYDKVILPDILALCAEKYGFKYIEGQQSLGANVNIYPQEIFTGIKNATDNSVAIHCAHNSWRNKSFLQKTSIFLSQYSWGNKLKKILDIIGVR
;
A
#
# COMPACT_ATOMS: atom_id res chain seq x y z
N MET A 1 1.24 12.69 -13.41
CA MET A 1 1.52 13.92 -12.63
C MET A 1 2.91 14.40 -12.95
N CYS A 2 3.03 15.55 -13.52
CA CYS A 2 4.33 16.16 -13.79
C CYS A 2 4.75 16.95 -12.55
N ILE A 3 5.76 16.48 -11.80
CA ILE A 3 6.42 17.31 -10.79
C ILE A 3 7.20 18.37 -11.58
N ARG A 4 6.54 19.47 -11.91
CA ARG A 4 7.14 20.56 -12.71
C ARG A 4 8.32 21.23 -12.00
N ASP A 5 8.34 21.17 -10.67
CA ASP A 5 9.42 21.73 -9.86
C ASP A 5 9.95 20.67 -8.88
N ARG A 6 10.91 19.89 -9.36
CA ARG A 6 11.55 18.82 -8.57
C ARG A 6 12.34 19.38 -7.38
N SER A 7 12.71 20.66 -7.41
CA SER A 7 13.48 21.28 -6.32
C SER A 7 12.71 21.35 -5.01
N LYS A 8 11.38 21.34 -5.08
CA LYS A 8 10.48 21.36 -3.91
C LYS A 8 10.17 19.98 -3.32
N ALA A 9 10.52 18.89 -4.02
CA ALA A 9 10.32 17.55 -3.49
C ALA A 9 11.38 17.23 -2.40
N PRO A 10 11.02 16.44 -1.36
CA PRO A 10 12.00 15.96 -0.37
C PRO A 10 13.20 15.28 -1.02
N LEU A 11 14.34 15.30 -0.33
CA LEU A 11 15.58 14.69 -0.83
C LEU A 11 15.37 13.21 -1.18
N TYR A 12 14.69 12.46 -0.31
CA TYR A 12 14.30 11.07 -0.54
C TYR A 12 13.68 10.84 -1.93
N VAL A 13 12.71 11.69 -2.30
CA VAL A 13 11.96 11.54 -3.57
C VAL A 13 12.84 11.87 -4.76
N ARG A 14 13.71 12.87 -4.65
CA ARG A 14 14.66 13.25 -5.71
C ARG A 14 15.67 12.16 -5.97
N GLU A 15 16.27 11.61 -4.92
CA GLU A 15 17.24 10.51 -5.00
C GLU A 15 16.59 9.23 -5.57
N ALA A 16 15.38 8.87 -5.09
CA ALA A 16 14.63 7.74 -5.63
C ALA A 16 14.34 7.91 -7.13
N TYR A 17 14.05 9.13 -7.57
CA TYR A 17 13.83 9.44 -8.98
C TYR A 17 15.13 9.27 -9.81
N GLU A 18 16.24 9.79 -9.35
CA GLU A 18 17.56 9.68 -10.00
C GLU A 18 17.99 8.22 -10.11
N CYS A 19 17.71 7.41 -9.08
CA CYS A 19 17.93 5.97 -9.07
C CYS A 19 16.91 5.18 -9.90
N LYS A 20 15.95 5.85 -10.57
CA LYS A 20 14.86 5.22 -11.35
C LYS A 20 13.97 4.28 -10.51
N LYS A 21 13.90 4.51 -9.22
CA LYS A 21 13.04 3.77 -8.28
C LYS A 21 11.64 4.41 -8.20
N PHE A 22 10.94 4.42 -9.34
CA PHE A 22 9.69 5.17 -9.52
C PHE A 22 8.54 4.73 -8.61
N ALA A 23 8.55 3.52 -8.08
CA ALA A 23 7.56 3.08 -7.10
C ALA A 23 7.61 3.98 -5.84
N PHE A 24 8.80 4.23 -5.29
CA PHE A 24 8.99 5.08 -4.12
C PHE A 24 8.68 6.57 -4.40
N VAL A 25 8.95 7.03 -5.62
CA VAL A 25 8.52 8.37 -6.06
C VAL A 25 7.01 8.47 -6.08
N SER A 26 6.35 7.46 -6.63
CA SER A 26 4.89 7.36 -6.73
C SER A 26 4.21 7.34 -5.35
N ASP A 27 4.84 6.72 -4.34
CA ASP A 27 4.33 6.69 -2.96
C ASP A 27 4.18 8.10 -2.36
N TYR A 28 5.17 8.95 -2.55
CA TYR A 28 5.08 10.36 -2.14
C TYR A 28 4.06 11.14 -2.99
N VAL A 29 4.09 10.95 -4.30
CA VAL A 29 3.26 11.70 -5.24
C VAL A 29 1.78 11.46 -5.01
N ARG A 30 1.35 10.21 -4.74
CA ARG A 30 -0.05 9.88 -4.45
C ARG A 30 -0.55 10.53 -3.16
N LEU A 31 0.28 10.58 -2.12
CA LEU A 31 -0.01 11.28 -0.88
C LEU A 31 -0.13 12.79 -1.10
N TYR A 32 0.82 13.38 -1.83
CA TYR A 32 0.83 14.80 -2.13
C TYR A 32 -0.40 15.22 -2.94
N ALA A 33 -0.78 14.43 -3.94
CA ALA A 33 -1.96 14.69 -4.75
C ALA A 33 -3.23 14.72 -3.90
N LEU A 34 -3.45 13.73 -3.04
CA LEU A 34 -4.61 13.70 -2.15
C LEU A 34 -4.58 14.82 -1.11
N TYR A 35 -3.43 15.10 -0.52
CA TYR A 35 -3.31 16.21 0.44
C TYR A 35 -3.65 17.56 -0.22
N SER A 36 -3.19 17.77 -1.47
CA SER A 36 -3.36 19.04 -2.18
C SER A 36 -4.76 19.22 -2.76
N GLU A 37 -5.38 18.16 -3.27
CA GLU A 37 -6.61 18.23 -4.03
C GLU A 37 -7.79 17.48 -3.37
N GLY A 38 -7.51 16.54 -2.48
CA GLY A 38 -8.49 15.57 -1.99
C GLY A 38 -8.87 14.54 -3.05
N GLY A 39 -9.86 13.69 -2.72
CA GLY A 39 -10.42 12.72 -3.66
C GLY A 39 -10.00 11.29 -3.38
N ILE A 40 -9.96 10.46 -4.42
CA ILE A 40 -9.65 9.03 -4.34
C ILE A 40 -8.45 8.73 -5.23
N TYR A 41 -7.45 8.08 -4.66
CA TYR A 41 -6.32 7.53 -5.40
C TYR A 41 -6.55 6.05 -5.72
N LEU A 42 -6.31 5.70 -6.97
CA LEU A 42 -6.34 4.32 -7.46
C LEU A 42 -5.07 4.05 -8.27
N ASP A 43 -4.41 2.93 -8.02
CA ASP A 43 -3.39 2.44 -8.94
C ASP A 43 -4.03 2.09 -10.29
N THR A 44 -3.26 2.16 -11.37
CA THR A 44 -3.76 1.98 -12.74
C THR A 44 -4.29 0.58 -13.04
N ASP A 45 -4.02 -0.38 -12.17
CA ASP A 45 -4.48 -1.77 -12.23
C ASP A 45 -5.52 -2.11 -11.14
N VAL A 46 -6.33 -1.11 -10.77
CA VAL A 46 -7.47 -1.29 -9.87
C VAL A 46 -8.77 -1.44 -10.66
N ILE A 47 -9.58 -2.43 -10.29
CA ILE A 47 -10.94 -2.64 -10.79
C ILE A 47 -11.93 -2.14 -9.74
N VAL A 48 -12.73 -1.13 -10.09
CA VAL A 48 -13.83 -0.62 -9.24
C VAL A 48 -15.08 -1.47 -9.47
N LYS A 49 -15.65 -2.01 -8.39
CA LYS A 49 -16.83 -2.89 -8.39
C LYS A 49 -18.09 -2.18 -7.89
N LYS A 50 -17.94 -1.23 -6.97
CA LYS A 50 -19.05 -0.51 -6.32
C LYS A 50 -18.72 0.96 -6.16
N SER A 51 -19.74 1.80 -5.91
CA SER A 51 -19.56 3.21 -5.60
C SER A 51 -18.73 3.43 -4.32
N PHE A 52 -17.99 4.52 -4.29
CA PHE A 52 -17.27 5.01 -3.10
C PHE A 52 -18.12 5.95 -2.22
N ASP A 53 -19.39 6.21 -2.55
CA ASP A 53 -20.23 7.22 -1.88
C ASP A 53 -20.26 7.06 -0.35
N ASN A 54 -20.32 5.83 0.14
CA ASN A 54 -20.33 5.52 1.56
C ASN A 54 -19.01 5.86 2.30
N TYR A 55 -17.95 6.18 1.57
CA TYR A 55 -16.62 6.42 2.10
C TYR A 55 -16.19 7.89 2.00
N LEU A 56 -16.93 8.72 1.24
CA LEU A 56 -16.54 10.11 0.95
C LEU A 56 -16.63 11.06 2.15
N ASN A 57 -17.35 10.69 3.20
CA ASN A 57 -17.45 11.49 4.43
C ASN A 57 -16.30 11.26 5.41
N ASN A 58 -15.30 10.45 5.03
CA ASN A 58 -14.12 10.20 5.84
C ASN A 58 -13.03 11.24 5.50
N GLY A 59 -12.33 11.73 6.53
CA GLY A 59 -11.14 12.54 6.34
C GLY A 59 -10.02 11.78 5.63
N PHE A 60 -9.90 10.50 5.92
CA PHE A 60 -9.10 9.52 5.18
C PHE A 60 -9.74 8.13 5.28
N PHE A 61 -9.67 7.36 4.20
CA PHE A 61 -10.11 5.98 4.21
C PHE A 61 -9.20 5.06 3.37
N SER A 62 -9.03 3.84 3.86
CA SER A 62 -8.46 2.70 3.15
C SER A 62 -8.84 1.41 3.88
N SER A 63 -8.22 0.28 3.54
CA SER A 63 -8.39 -1.00 4.24
C SER A 63 -7.10 -1.45 4.92
N ILE A 64 -7.25 -2.28 5.95
CA ILE A 64 -6.12 -3.01 6.50
C ILE A 64 -5.51 -3.90 5.41
N GLU A 65 -4.19 -3.98 5.34
CA GLU A 65 -3.46 -4.96 4.54
C GLU A 65 -2.84 -5.97 5.49
N TYR A 66 -3.32 -7.22 5.47
CA TYR A 66 -2.91 -8.25 6.41
C TYR A 66 -2.46 -9.52 5.69
N HIS A 67 -1.16 -9.83 5.79
CA HIS A 67 -0.54 -11.00 5.16
C HIS A 67 -0.37 -12.13 6.19
N LYS A 68 -1.43 -12.93 6.39
CA LYS A 68 -1.49 -13.99 7.42
C LYS A 68 -0.28 -14.90 7.45
N ASP A 69 0.17 -15.39 6.31
CA ASP A 69 1.30 -16.31 6.21
C ASP A 69 2.60 -15.65 6.67
N MET A 70 2.82 -14.39 6.29
CA MET A 70 4.00 -13.62 6.70
C MET A 70 3.96 -13.35 8.22
N VAL A 71 2.84 -12.87 8.73
CA VAL A 71 2.65 -12.59 10.16
C VAL A 71 2.91 -13.82 11.00
N LYS A 72 2.39 -14.99 10.56
CA LYS A 72 2.60 -16.27 11.24
C LYS A 72 4.05 -16.75 11.16
N SER A 73 4.65 -16.75 9.96
CA SER A 73 6.00 -17.27 9.73
C SER A 73 7.08 -16.47 10.47
N LEU A 74 6.89 -15.15 10.60
CA LEU A 74 7.81 -14.26 11.31
C LEU A 74 7.49 -14.11 12.80
N GLY A 75 6.35 -14.66 13.26
CA GLY A 75 5.94 -14.55 14.66
C GLY A 75 5.62 -13.13 15.11
N ILE A 76 5.17 -12.27 14.18
CA ILE A 76 4.97 -10.82 14.37
C ILE A 76 4.17 -10.50 15.63
N ILE A 77 3.03 -11.18 15.83
CA ILE A 77 2.15 -10.92 16.99
C ILE A 77 2.90 -11.09 18.33
N LYS A 78 3.75 -12.09 18.43
CA LYS A 78 4.50 -12.39 19.66
C LYS A 78 5.75 -11.51 19.79
N ASN A 79 6.48 -11.34 18.70
CA ASN A 79 7.81 -10.75 18.73
C ASN A 79 7.77 -9.22 18.67
N ASP A 80 6.88 -8.65 17.84
CA ASP A 80 6.94 -7.25 17.44
C ASP A 80 5.80 -6.40 18.01
N LEU A 81 4.72 -7.04 18.54
CA LEU A 81 3.56 -6.34 19.10
C LEU A 81 3.48 -6.50 20.63
N ASN A 82 2.93 -5.47 21.27
CA ASN A 82 2.48 -5.51 22.65
C ASN A 82 1.15 -6.29 22.77
N LYS A 83 0.71 -6.57 24.00
CA LYS A 83 -0.57 -7.27 24.26
C LYS A 83 -1.79 -6.56 23.73
N ASP A 84 -1.73 -5.23 23.59
CA ASP A 84 -2.79 -4.39 23.08
C ASP A 84 -2.67 -4.14 21.56
N TYR A 85 -1.81 -4.91 20.87
CA TYR A 85 -1.54 -4.83 19.43
C TYR A 85 -0.94 -3.49 18.98
N THR A 86 -0.31 -2.74 19.85
CA THR A 86 0.59 -1.65 19.47
C THR A 86 1.95 -2.20 19.10
N ARG A 87 2.70 -1.50 18.26
CA ARG A 87 4.09 -1.85 17.92
C ARG A 87 5.00 -1.65 19.15
N LYS A 88 5.92 -2.57 19.37
CA LYS A 88 6.95 -2.40 20.39
C LYS A 88 7.94 -1.30 20.00
N GLU A 89 8.40 -0.54 20.96
CA GLU A 89 9.22 0.67 20.75
C GLU A 89 10.50 0.42 19.94
N TYR A 90 11.15 -0.74 20.14
CA TYR A 90 12.40 -1.12 19.46
C TYR A 90 12.19 -1.65 18.03
N VAL A 91 10.95 -1.82 17.58
CA VAL A 91 10.61 -2.29 16.24
C VAL A 91 10.43 -1.09 15.31
N GLU A 92 11.18 -1.02 14.21
CA GLU A 92 11.09 0.11 13.27
C GLU A 92 9.73 0.19 12.58
N HIS A 93 9.24 -0.94 12.06
CA HIS A 93 7.92 -1.07 11.41
C HIS A 93 7.41 -2.51 11.51
N ILE A 94 6.12 -2.72 11.34
CA ILE A 94 5.50 -4.05 11.39
C ILE A 94 5.38 -4.62 9.98
N ARG A 95 6.03 -5.74 9.74
CA ARG A 95 5.96 -6.44 8.46
C ARG A 95 4.69 -7.29 8.34
N GLY A 96 4.03 -7.18 7.19
CA GLY A 96 2.85 -8.00 6.88
C GLY A 96 1.54 -7.51 7.49
N ILE A 97 1.54 -6.39 8.23
CA ILE A 97 0.34 -5.69 8.67
C ILE A 97 0.55 -4.21 8.38
N GLY A 98 -0.22 -3.66 7.45
CA GLY A 98 -0.14 -2.28 7.03
C GLY A 98 -1.50 -1.72 6.61
N ILE A 99 -1.49 -0.61 5.91
CA ILE A 99 -2.70 0.00 5.33
C ILE A 99 -2.56 -0.01 3.81
N GLN A 100 -3.58 -0.50 3.11
CA GLN A 100 -3.62 -0.62 1.65
C GLN A 100 -3.29 0.72 0.98
N SER A 101 -2.30 0.70 0.09
CA SER A 101 -1.76 1.91 -0.55
C SER A 101 -2.06 2.05 -2.04
N ALA A 102 -2.74 1.06 -2.64
CA ALA A 102 -3.17 1.12 -4.03
C ALA A 102 -4.59 1.71 -4.21
N ILE A 103 -5.37 1.76 -3.11
CA ILE A 103 -6.77 2.20 -3.08
C ILE A 103 -6.98 2.95 -1.77
N PHE A 104 -7.06 4.27 -1.80
CA PHE A 104 -7.38 5.08 -0.63
C PHE A 104 -7.90 6.46 -1.03
N GLY A 105 -8.63 7.09 -0.15
CA GLY A 105 -9.14 8.44 -0.37
C GLY A 105 -8.92 9.33 0.83
N GLY A 106 -9.06 10.63 0.63
CA GLY A 106 -8.90 11.60 1.69
C GLY A 106 -9.36 13.00 1.32
N GLU A 107 -9.68 13.78 2.33
CA GLU A 107 -10.00 15.18 2.18
C GLU A 107 -8.74 16.02 1.92
N LYS A 108 -8.91 17.08 1.15
CA LYS A 108 -7.88 18.10 0.96
C LYS A 108 -7.40 18.66 2.29
N GLY A 109 -6.08 18.71 2.49
CA GLY A 109 -5.46 19.26 3.71
C GLY A 109 -5.58 18.38 4.94
N ASN A 110 -6.02 17.11 4.82
CA ASN A 110 -6.19 16.22 5.95
C ASN A 110 -4.88 16.02 6.74
N GLU A 111 -4.97 16.09 8.07
CA GLU A 111 -3.81 16.05 8.98
C GLU A 111 -3.07 14.71 8.94
N PHE A 112 -3.77 13.61 8.73
CA PHE A 112 -3.14 12.30 8.60
C PHE A 112 -2.30 12.21 7.32
N LEU A 113 -2.83 12.70 6.17
CA LEU A 113 -2.06 12.78 4.92
C LEU A 113 -0.82 13.68 5.08
N LYS A 114 -0.97 14.80 5.85
CA LYS A 114 0.18 15.64 6.17
C LYS A 114 1.22 14.90 6.99
N CYS A 115 0.82 14.13 8.00
CA CYS A 115 1.72 13.30 8.80
C CYS A 115 2.51 12.32 7.92
N CYS A 116 1.83 11.67 6.95
CA CYS A 116 2.48 10.76 6.00
C CYS A 116 3.47 11.47 5.06
N LEU A 117 3.17 12.69 4.62
CA LEU A 117 4.11 13.51 3.85
C LEU A 117 5.32 13.97 4.68
N ASP A 118 5.08 14.32 5.94
CA ASP A 118 6.13 14.75 6.86
C ASP A 118 7.12 13.62 7.18
N PHE A 119 6.72 12.34 7.05
CA PHE A 119 7.62 11.19 7.18
C PHE A 119 8.83 11.28 6.23
N TYR A 120 8.64 11.84 5.03
CA TYR A 120 9.70 11.95 4.01
C TYR A 120 10.63 13.16 4.16
N LYS A 121 10.30 14.14 5.03
CA LYS A 121 11.03 15.42 5.11
C LYS A 121 12.50 15.25 5.43
N ASP A 122 12.80 14.41 6.43
CA ASP A 122 14.14 14.20 6.96
C ASP A 122 14.74 12.86 6.53
N LYS A 123 14.17 12.22 5.51
CA LYS A 123 14.64 10.95 4.97
C LYS A 123 15.51 11.15 3.75
N VAL A 124 16.50 10.28 3.63
CA VAL A 124 17.32 10.10 2.42
C VAL A 124 16.97 8.74 1.81
N PHE A 125 17.01 8.63 0.49
CA PHE A 125 16.79 7.35 -0.18
C PHE A 125 18.11 6.57 -0.32
N ILE A 126 19.23 7.29 -0.53
CA ILE A 126 20.56 6.71 -0.63
C ILE A 126 21.23 6.81 0.75
N MET A 127 21.47 5.67 1.38
CA MET A 127 22.12 5.59 2.69
C MET A 127 23.61 5.85 2.58
N GLN A 128 24.29 6.14 3.70
CA GLN A 128 25.74 6.43 3.73
C GLN A 128 26.60 5.27 3.21
N ASP A 129 26.13 4.04 3.32
CA ASP A 129 26.78 2.83 2.80
C ASP A 129 26.49 2.55 1.32
N GLY A 130 25.75 3.43 0.65
CA GLY A 130 25.31 3.29 -0.74
C GLY A 130 24.09 2.39 -0.95
N SER A 131 23.54 1.78 0.10
CA SER A 131 22.30 1.04 0.03
C SER A 131 21.08 1.98 -0.08
N TYR A 132 19.90 1.41 -0.39
CA TYR A 132 18.67 2.18 -0.47
C TYR A 132 17.80 1.99 0.78
N TYR A 133 17.17 3.06 1.22
CA TYR A 133 16.12 3.02 2.24
C TYR A 133 14.79 2.56 1.59
N ASP A 134 14.71 1.25 1.31
CA ASP A 134 13.62 0.62 0.56
C ASP A 134 12.88 -0.50 1.36
N LYS A 135 13.23 -0.65 2.64
CA LYS A 135 12.63 -1.66 3.52
C LYS A 135 11.27 -1.24 4.07
N VAL A 136 11.03 0.07 4.24
CA VAL A 136 9.77 0.63 4.72
C VAL A 136 9.01 1.16 3.51
N ILE A 137 7.89 0.54 3.18
CA ILE A 137 7.06 0.85 2.02
C ILE A 137 5.81 1.64 2.43
N LEU A 138 5.07 2.19 1.48
CA LEU A 138 3.93 3.06 1.81
C LEU A 138 2.87 2.41 2.72
N PRO A 139 2.48 1.13 2.58
CA PRO A 139 1.60 0.47 3.56
C PRO A 139 2.09 0.56 5.01
N ASP A 140 3.40 0.42 5.22
CA ASP A 140 4.03 0.53 6.54
C ASP A 140 4.04 1.98 7.03
N ILE A 141 4.33 2.95 6.15
CA ILE A 141 4.35 4.39 6.47
C ILE A 141 2.96 4.87 6.90
N LEU A 142 1.91 4.45 6.17
CA LEU A 142 0.53 4.74 6.53
C LEU A 142 0.20 4.20 7.92
N ALA A 143 0.58 2.96 8.23
CA ALA A 143 0.35 2.34 9.52
C ALA A 143 1.12 3.05 10.65
N LEU A 144 2.42 3.36 10.45
CA LEU A 144 3.23 4.12 11.41
C LEU A 144 2.66 5.49 11.73
N CYS A 145 2.20 6.23 10.70
CA CYS A 145 1.56 7.52 10.91
C CYS A 145 0.19 7.37 11.61
N ALA A 146 -0.56 6.30 11.32
CA ALA A 146 -1.85 6.03 11.92
C ALA A 146 -1.75 5.67 13.42
N GLU A 147 -0.60 5.19 13.92
CA GLU A 147 -0.36 4.95 15.34
C GLU A 147 -0.67 6.19 16.20
N LYS A 148 -0.33 7.39 15.70
CA LYS A 148 -0.61 8.67 16.41
C LYS A 148 -2.11 8.94 16.60
N TYR A 149 -2.94 8.28 15.82
CA TYR A 149 -4.39 8.41 15.83
C TYR A 149 -5.10 7.19 16.46
N GLY A 150 -4.33 6.24 17.03
CA GLY A 150 -4.84 5.10 17.76
C GLY A 150 -4.92 3.80 16.94
N PHE A 151 -4.23 3.71 15.79
CA PHE A 151 -4.17 2.48 14.99
C PHE A 151 -3.55 1.32 15.75
N LYS A 152 -4.16 0.15 15.61
CA LYS A 152 -3.70 -1.13 16.16
C LYS A 152 -3.41 -2.09 15.01
N TYR A 153 -2.38 -2.93 15.16
CA TYR A 153 -1.99 -3.93 14.16
C TYR A 153 -2.85 -5.20 14.28
N ILE A 154 -4.17 -5.03 14.05
CA ILE A 154 -5.19 -6.10 14.10
C ILE A 154 -6.01 -6.11 12.81
N GLU A 155 -6.65 -7.26 12.52
CA GLU A 155 -7.66 -7.34 11.47
C GLU A 155 -8.94 -6.59 11.88
N GLY A 156 -9.73 -6.18 10.89
CA GLY A 156 -11.04 -5.57 11.10
C GLY A 156 -11.06 -4.06 10.89
N GLN A 157 -12.25 -3.49 11.12
CA GLN A 157 -12.47 -2.08 10.95
C GLN A 157 -11.95 -1.29 12.16
N GLN A 158 -11.33 -0.15 11.88
CA GLN A 158 -10.87 0.79 12.91
C GLN A 158 -11.27 2.22 12.52
N SER A 159 -11.94 2.92 13.43
CA SER A 159 -12.22 4.36 13.32
C SER A 159 -11.26 5.09 14.28
N LEU A 160 -10.40 5.90 13.71
CA LEU A 160 -9.29 6.54 14.40
C LEU A 160 -9.52 8.05 14.54
N GLY A 161 -8.64 8.72 15.28
CA GLY A 161 -8.61 10.18 15.32
C GLY A 161 -8.45 10.82 13.94
N ALA A 162 -8.71 12.13 13.82
CA ALA A 162 -8.67 12.90 12.57
C ALA A 162 -9.58 12.36 11.45
N ASN A 163 -10.70 11.73 11.81
CA ASN A 163 -11.66 11.10 10.88
C ASN A 163 -11.00 10.11 9.90
N VAL A 164 -10.02 9.35 10.40
CA VAL A 164 -9.34 8.28 9.65
C VAL A 164 -10.08 6.96 9.87
N ASN A 165 -10.54 6.33 8.80
CA ASN A 165 -11.26 5.07 8.85
C ASN A 165 -10.55 3.99 8.03
N ILE A 166 -10.13 2.93 8.73
CA ILE A 166 -9.49 1.76 8.13
C ILE A 166 -10.52 0.63 8.12
N TYR A 167 -10.91 0.20 6.94
CA TYR A 167 -11.93 -0.83 6.71
C TYR A 167 -11.33 -2.24 6.72
N PRO A 168 -12.17 -3.29 6.84
CA PRO A 168 -11.72 -4.67 6.68
C PRO A 168 -11.01 -4.89 5.35
N GLN A 169 -10.04 -5.81 5.33
CA GLN A 169 -9.19 -6.09 4.18
C GLN A 169 -9.97 -6.40 2.89
N GLU A 170 -11.16 -6.97 2.97
CA GLU A 170 -11.99 -7.33 1.81
C GLU A 170 -12.58 -6.12 1.07
N ILE A 171 -12.67 -4.94 1.69
CA ILE A 171 -13.35 -3.78 1.11
C ILE A 171 -12.50 -3.15 -0.01
N PHE A 172 -11.26 -2.79 0.29
CA PHE A 172 -10.27 -2.31 -0.69
C PHE A 172 -9.10 -3.30 -0.68
N THR A 173 -9.06 -4.19 -1.67
CA THR A 173 -8.31 -5.44 -1.52
C THR A 173 -7.51 -5.83 -2.76
N GLY A 174 -6.64 -6.83 -2.61
CA GLY A 174 -6.04 -7.54 -3.73
C GLY A 174 -6.91 -8.75 -4.19
N ILE A 175 -6.66 -9.25 -5.39
CA ILE A 175 -7.44 -10.35 -6.01
C ILE A 175 -7.62 -11.55 -5.06
N LYS A 176 -6.62 -11.90 -4.27
CA LYS A 176 -6.65 -13.09 -3.40
C LYS A 176 -7.68 -13.01 -2.28
N ASN A 177 -7.99 -11.81 -1.82
CA ASN A 177 -8.90 -11.56 -0.69
C ASN A 177 -10.22 -10.92 -1.15
N ALA A 178 -10.46 -10.87 -2.48
CA ALA A 178 -11.67 -10.29 -3.03
C ALA A 178 -12.90 -11.16 -2.71
N THR A 179 -13.99 -10.48 -2.30
CA THR A 179 -15.30 -11.05 -1.99
C THR A 179 -16.38 -10.26 -2.72
N ASP A 180 -17.65 -10.67 -2.55
CA ASP A 180 -18.79 -9.91 -3.06
C ASP A 180 -18.94 -8.56 -2.34
N ASN A 181 -18.35 -8.39 -1.16
CA ASN A 181 -18.34 -7.12 -0.42
C ASN A 181 -17.32 -6.12 -0.96
N SER A 182 -16.34 -6.56 -1.76
CA SER A 182 -15.28 -5.71 -2.26
C SER A 182 -15.81 -4.55 -3.10
N VAL A 183 -15.32 -3.36 -2.80
CA VAL A 183 -15.63 -2.10 -3.51
C VAL A 183 -14.65 -1.88 -4.65
N ALA A 184 -13.37 -2.11 -4.40
CA ALA A 184 -12.32 -2.02 -5.41
C ALA A 184 -11.24 -3.09 -5.19
N ILE A 185 -10.69 -3.61 -6.28
CA ILE A 185 -9.76 -4.74 -6.29
C ILE A 185 -8.49 -4.34 -7.03
N HIS A 186 -7.37 -4.36 -6.33
CA HIS A 186 -6.03 -4.16 -6.90
C HIS A 186 -5.51 -5.46 -7.53
N CYS A 187 -5.27 -5.44 -8.83
CA CYS A 187 -4.84 -6.62 -9.59
C CYS A 187 -3.37 -7.00 -9.35
N ALA A 188 -2.59 -6.08 -8.78
CA ALA A 188 -1.17 -6.27 -8.43
C ALA A 188 -0.34 -6.83 -9.60
N HIS A 189 -0.50 -6.27 -10.81
CA HIS A 189 0.20 -6.73 -12.01
C HIS A 189 1.73 -6.60 -11.88
N ASN A 190 2.22 -5.83 -10.88
CA ASN A 190 3.65 -5.62 -10.61
C ASN A 190 4.43 -5.26 -11.89
N SER A 191 3.90 -4.37 -12.72
CA SER A 191 4.46 -3.97 -14.01
C SER A 191 5.87 -3.38 -13.91
N TRP A 192 6.23 -2.86 -12.73
CA TRP A 192 7.52 -2.27 -12.39
C TRP A 192 8.61 -3.31 -12.04
N ARG A 193 8.23 -4.59 -11.80
CA ARG A 193 9.19 -5.68 -11.59
C ARG A 193 9.59 -6.30 -12.93
N ASN A 194 10.88 -6.59 -13.11
CA ASN A 194 11.34 -7.38 -14.24
C ASN A 194 10.72 -8.80 -14.16
N LYS A 195 9.66 -9.01 -14.94
CA LYS A 195 8.99 -10.31 -15.03
C LYS A 195 9.68 -11.15 -16.10
N SER A 196 9.93 -12.42 -15.81
CA SER A 196 10.36 -13.37 -16.83
C SER A 196 9.29 -13.46 -17.94
N PHE A 197 9.70 -13.90 -19.13
CA PHE A 197 8.78 -14.10 -20.25
C PHE A 197 7.58 -14.99 -19.85
N LEU A 198 7.83 -16.06 -19.09
CA LEU A 198 6.79 -16.97 -18.59
C LEU A 198 5.79 -16.28 -17.65
N GLN A 199 6.27 -15.38 -16.77
CA GLN A 199 5.37 -14.61 -15.89
C GLN A 199 4.51 -13.62 -16.68
N LYS A 200 5.04 -12.97 -17.72
CA LYS A 200 4.28 -12.08 -18.60
C LYS A 200 3.19 -12.85 -19.35
N THR A 201 3.51 -14.04 -19.86
CA THR A 201 2.55 -14.91 -20.56
C THR A 201 1.45 -15.39 -19.62
N SER A 202 1.77 -15.79 -18.39
CA SER A 202 0.81 -16.21 -17.37
C SER A 202 -0.17 -15.11 -17.01
N ILE A 203 0.30 -13.84 -16.88
CA ILE A 203 -0.56 -12.68 -16.59
C ILE A 203 -1.46 -12.38 -17.79
N PHE A 204 -0.94 -12.39 -19.01
CA PHE A 204 -1.72 -12.19 -20.22
C PHE A 204 -2.85 -13.24 -20.34
N LEU A 205 -2.53 -14.51 -20.12
CA LEU A 205 -3.49 -15.60 -20.18
C LEU A 205 -4.56 -15.50 -19.07
N SER A 206 -4.23 -14.99 -17.88
CA SER A 206 -5.19 -14.85 -16.78
C SER A 206 -6.28 -13.78 -17.03
N GLN A 207 -6.09 -12.90 -18.00
CA GLN A 207 -7.09 -11.91 -18.41
C GLN A 207 -8.26 -12.48 -19.21
N TYR A 208 -8.11 -13.71 -19.71
CA TYR A 208 -9.15 -14.40 -20.48
C TYR A 208 -9.75 -15.56 -19.66
N SER A 209 -11.07 -15.77 -19.78
CA SER A 209 -11.78 -16.82 -19.02
C SER A 209 -11.25 -18.25 -19.27
N TRP A 210 -10.66 -18.50 -20.43
CA TRP A 210 -9.99 -19.76 -20.77
C TRP A 210 -8.52 -19.82 -20.30
N GLY A 211 -7.89 -18.69 -20.02
CA GLY A 211 -6.51 -18.59 -19.54
C GLY A 211 -6.30 -19.23 -18.17
N ASN A 212 -7.31 -19.19 -17.30
CA ASN A 212 -7.26 -19.86 -15.99
C ASN A 212 -7.23 -21.38 -16.10
N LYS A 213 -7.84 -21.97 -17.15
CA LYS A 213 -7.74 -23.40 -17.43
C LYS A 213 -6.34 -23.78 -17.92
N LEU A 214 -5.76 -22.98 -18.81
CA LEU A 214 -4.37 -23.17 -19.29
C LEU A 214 -3.35 -23.02 -18.16
N LYS A 215 -3.53 -22.06 -17.25
CA LYS A 215 -2.66 -21.88 -16.08
C LYS A 215 -2.66 -23.12 -15.19
N LYS A 216 -3.83 -23.71 -14.92
CA LYS A 216 -3.92 -24.97 -14.18
C LYS A 216 -3.16 -26.12 -14.87
N ILE A 217 -3.20 -26.17 -16.20
CA ILE A 217 -2.47 -27.20 -16.98
C ILE A 217 -0.96 -26.98 -16.87
N LEU A 218 -0.48 -25.72 -17.00
CA LEU A 218 0.94 -25.38 -16.87
C LEU A 218 1.49 -25.66 -15.46
N ASP A 219 0.67 -25.41 -14.42
CA ASP A 219 1.02 -25.72 -13.02
C ASP A 219 1.13 -27.25 -12.81
N ILE A 220 0.28 -28.06 -13.48
CA ILE A 220 0.30 -29.54 -13.40
C ILE A 220 1.53 -30.13 -14.10
N ILE A 221 1.98 -29.57 -15.22
CA ILE A 221 3.16 -30.05 -15.97
C ILE A 221 4.48 -29.46 -15.46
N GLY A 222 4.48 -28.72 -14.35
CA GLY A 222 5.68 -28.25 -13.67
C GLY A 222 6.42 -27.11 -14.38
N VAL A 223 5.81 -26.45 -15.36
CA VAL A 223 6.35 -25.25 -16.00
C VAL A 223 6.00 -24.05 -15.13
N ARG A 224 6.86 -23.78 -14.16
CA ARG A 224 6.78 -22.58 -13.29
C ARG A 224 7.65 -21.43 -13.82
#